data_91c8a3914e742c1aefe074d44507029c
#
_entry.id   91c8a3914e742c1aefe074d44507029c
#
_cell.length_a   1.000
_cell.length_b   1.000
_cell.length_c   1.000
_cell.angle_alpha   90.00
_cell.angle_beta   90.00
_cell.angle_gamma   90.00
#
_symmetry.space_group_name_H-M   'P 1'
#
loop_
_entity.id
_entity.type
_entity.pdbx_description
1 polymer ?
#
loop_
_entity_poly.entity_id
_entity_poly.type
_entity_poly.pdbx_seq_one_letter_code
_entity_poly.pdbx_strand_id
1 'polypeptide(L)'
;MTALVSLDLLKQRLGVTHDKQDAYFKTLLDGVSAAVEAFIGRKLEAADYVERYNGNGKNRLVLEQWPVISVSSVKINGRAVDDWDFDNWLLIRHACFARGIRNVEVSYRAGFEAMPADIQEAILIIATQRLNEIENKGVQSKSLAGETISFSSFGQSGGIPPSAYAILMEYKRKAV
;
A
#
# COMPACT_ATOMS: atom_id res chain seq x y z
N MET A 1 -0.09 3.82 -13.48
CA MET A 1 -0.45 3.58 -12.06
C MET A 1 -1.27 4.77 -11.64
N THR A 2 -2.38 4.54 -10.99
CA THR A 2 -3.22 5.64 -10.49
C THR A 2 -2.68 6.05 -9.14
N ALA A 3 -2.56 7.35 -8.88
CA ALA A 3 -2.15 7.83 -7.56
C ALA A 3 -3.22 7.44 -6.52
N LEU A 4 -2.78 6.91 -5.38
CA LEU A 4 -3.67 6.50 -4.28
C LEU A 4 -4.32 7.69 -3.56
N VAL A 5 -3.88 8.91 -3.86
CA VAL A 5 -4.38 10.18 -3.31
C VAL A 5 -4.63 11.15 -4.45
N SER A 6 -5.71 11.91 -4.36
CA SER A 6 -6.04 12.91 -5.38
C SER A 6 -5.07 14.09 -5.36
N LEU A 7 -4.84 14.68 -6.54
CA LEU A 7 -4.05 15.88 -6.69
C LEU A 7 -4.61 17.04 -5.87
N ASP A 8 -5.93 17.14 -5.81
CA ASP A 8 -6.61 18.24 -5.10
C ASP A 8 -6.32 18.22 -3.60
N LEU A 9 -6.25 17.03 -2.98
CA LEU A 9 -5.87 16.90 -1.57
C LEU A 9 -4.43 17.37 -1.32
N LEU A 10 -3.50 17.06 -2.22
CA LEU A 10 -2.13 17.56 -2.11
C LEU A 10 -2.08 19.08 -2.27
N LYS A 11 -2.77 19.64 -3.29
CA LYS A 11 -2.84 21.09 -3.51
C LYS A 11 -3.45 21.81 -2.31
N GLN A 12 -4.54 21.28 -1.76
CA GLN A 12 -5.18 21.82 -0.56
C GLN A 12 -4.22 21.85 0.64
N ARG A 13 -3.47 20.77 0.87
CA ARG A 13 -2.48 20.68 1.95
C ARG A 13 -1.34 21.69 1.79
N LEU A 14 -0.91 21.93 0.54
CA LEU A 14 0.17 22.87 0.23
C LEU A 14 -0.31 24.33 0.11
N GLY A 15 -1.62 24.59 0.11
CA GLY A 15 -2.18 25.92 -0.12
C GLY A 15 -1.99 26.41 -1.58
N VAL A 16 -1.82 25.49 -2.55
CA VAL A 16 -1.61 25.79 -3.96
C VAL A 16 -2.92 25.79 -4.71
N THR A 17 -3.24 26.92 -5.38
CA THR A 17 -4.49 27.07 -6.14
C THR A 17 -4.31 27.08 -7.65
N HIS A 18 -3.07 27.19 -8.13
CA HIS A 18 -2.76 27.22 -9.58
C HIS A 18 -2.37 25.83 -10.13
N ASP A 19 -2.41 25.67 -11.44
CA ASP A 19 -2.20 24.39 -12.13
C ASP A 19 -0.79 24.23 -12.75
N LYS A 20 0.08 25.23 -12.54
CA LYS A 20 1.43 25.27 -13.18
C LYS A 20 2.31 24.05 -12.84
N GLN A 21 2.08 23.43 -11.68
CA GLN A 21 2.88 22.32 -11.17
C GLN A 21 2.12 20.99 -11.13
N ASP A 22 0.92 20.92 -11.68
CA ASP A 22 0.07 19.72 -11.59
C ASP A 22 0.72 18.47 -12.16
N ALA A 23 1.42 18.57 -13.29
CA ALA A 23 2.14 17.45 -13.88
C ALA A 23 3.24 16.93 -12.95
N TYR A 24 3.94 17.83 -12.28
CA TYR A 24 4.98 17.50 -11.31
C TYR A 24 4.39 16.83 -10.05
N PHE A 25 3.32 17.39 -9.50
CA PHE A 25 2.63 16.84 -8.33
C PHE A 25 2.03 15.46 -8.61
N LYS A 26 1.47 15.24 -9.81
CA LYS A 26 1.01 13.91 -10.23
C LYS A 26 2.15 12.89 -10.24
N THR A 27 3.26 13.23 -10.87
CA THR A 27 4.43 12.36 -10.92
C THR A 27 4.97 12.05 -9.51
N LEU A 28 4.98 13.05 -8.63
CA LEU A 28 5.38 12.86 -7.24
C LEU A 28 4.43 11.91 -6.50
N LEU A 29 3.12 12.12 -6.62
CA LEU A 29 2.11 11.26 -5.99
C LEU A 29 2.17 9.82 -6.51
N ASP A 30 2.36 9.62 -7.81
CA ASP A 30 2.55 8.30 -8.40
C ASP A 30 3.79 7.61 -7.82
N GLY A 31 4.90 8.32 -7.72
CA GLY A 31 6.14 7.81 -7.14
C GLY A 31 6.04 7.49 -5.65
N VAL A 32 5.34 8.34 -4.88
CA VAL A 32 5.11 8.10 -3.45
C VAL A 32 4.16 6.92 -3.26
N SER A 33 3.07 6.85 -4.03
CA SER A 33 2.12 5.73 -3.99
C SER A 33 2.81 4.40 -4.27
N ALA A 34 3.64 4.34 -5.29
CA ALA A 34 4.43 3.15 -5.62
C ALA A 34 5.41 2.76 -4.50
N ALA A 35 6.07 3.74 -3.87
CA ALA A 35 6.97 3.50 -2.74
C ALA A 35 6.23 2.98 -1.50
N VAL A 36 5.03 3.49 -1.23
CA VAL A 36 4.16 3.03 -0.12
C VAL A 36 3.70 1.59 -0.38
N GLU A 37 3.23 1.25 -1.57
CA GLU A 37 2.87 -0.13 -1.93
C GLU A 37 4.05 -1.08 -1.81
N ALA A 38 5.25 -0.68 -2.27
CA ALA A 38 6.47 -1.47 -2.14
C ALA A 38 6.85 -1.69 -0.66
N PHE A 39 6.70 -0.67 0.18
CA PHE A 39 6.96 -0.78 1.62
C PHE A 39 5.98 -1.71 2.34
N ILE A 40 4.70 -1.62 2.00
CA ILE A 40 3.63 -2.48 2.54
C ILE A 40 3.76 -3.92 2.00
N GLY A 41 4.29 -4.10 0.79
CA GLY A 41 4.50 -5.38 0.13
C GLY A 41 3.28 -5.92 -0.60
N ARG A 42 2.29 -5.07 -0.92
CA ARG A 42 1.08 -5.43 -1.68
C ARG A 42 0.46 -4.23 -2.37
N LYS A 43 -0.49 -4.50 -3.28
CA LYS A 43 -1.34 -3.47 -3.87
C LYS A 43 -2.40 -3.01 -2.87
N LEU A 44 -2.72 -1.72 -2.90
CA LEU A 44 -3.70 -1.13 -2.00
C LEU A 44 -5.06 -0.91 -2.68
N GLU A 45 -5.05 -0.53 -3.95
CA GLU A 45 -6.27 -0.32 -4.74
C GLU A 45 -6.96 -1.65 -5.04
N ALA A 46 -8.29 -1.67 -4.96
CA ALA A 46 -9.09 -2.85 -5.23
C ALA A 46 -8.93 -3.33 -6.69
N ALA A 47 -8.55 -4.57 -6.86
CA ALA A 47 -8.38 -5.21 -8.17
C ALA A 47 -8.75 -6.67 -8.13
N ASP A 48 -8.94 -7.26 -9.32
CA ASP A 48 -9.19 -8.69 -9.48
C ASP A 48 -7.87 -9.44 -9.63
N TYR A 49 -7.73 -10.52 -8.87
CA TYR A 49 -6.54 -11.34 -8.83
C TYR A 49 -6.87 -12.81 -9.17
N VAL A 50 -5.96 -13.44 -9.90
CA VAL A 50 -5.96 -14.90 -10.10
C VAL A 50 -4.58 -15.40 -9.66
N GLU A 51 -4.54 -16.03 -8.51
CA GLU A 51 -3.28 -16.45 -7.89
C GLU A 51 -3.24 -17.94 -7.63
N ARG A 52 -2.02 -18.50 -7.64
CA ARG A 52 -1.78 -19.92 -7.41
C ARG A 52 -0.95 -20.14 -6.18
N TYR A 53 -1.49 -20.91 -5.26
CA TYR A 53 -0.91 -21.23 -3.98
C TYR A 53 -0.52 -22.69 -3.86
N ASN A 54 0.43 -22.94 -2.96
CA ASN A 54 0.75 -24.32 -2.56
C ASN A 54 -0.28 -24.80 -1.55
N GLY A 55 -0.90 -25.94 -1.84
CA GLY A 55 -1.76 -26.59 -0.86
C GLY A 55 -0.95 -27.06 0.35
N ASN A 56 -1.35 -26.67 1.54
CA ASN A 56 -0.61 -26.84 2.80
C ASN A 56 -1.08 -28.04 3.64
N GLY A 57 -2.14 -28.75 3.20
CA GLY A 57 -2.75 -29.85 3.96
C GLY A 57 -3.59 -29.38 5.15
N LYS A 58 -3.83 -28.08 5.30
CA LYS A 58 -4.69 -27.49 6.34
C LYS A 58 -5.99 -26.99 5.69
N ASN A 59 -6.95 -26.61 6.50
CA ASN A 59 -8.22 -26.05 6.06
C ASN A 59 -8.20 -24.52 5.91
N ARG A 60 -7.05 -23.86 6.06
CA ARG A 60 -6.86 -22.42 5.95
C ARG A 60 -5.71 -22.12 4.98
N LEU A 61 -5.92 -21.11 4.13
CA LEU A 61 -4.94 -20.61 3.18
C LEU A 61 -4.89 -19.09 3.31
N VAL A 62 -3.69 -18.52 3.45
CA VAL A 62 -3.48 -17.08 3.50
C VAL A 62 -3.39 -16.55 2.07
N LEU A 63 -4.21 -15.56 1.74
CA LEU A 63 -4.18 -14.88 0.46
C LEU A 63 -3.13 -13.76 0.46
N GLU A 64 -2.55 -13.47 -0.71
CA GLU A 64 -1.48 -12.46 -0.80
C GLU A 64 -2.01 -11.03 -0.78
N GLN A 65 -3.19 -10.81 -1.33
CA GLN A 65 -3.83 -9.51 -1.37
C GLN A 65 -5.00 -9.46 -0.38
N TRP A 66 -5.13 -8.36 0.33
CA TRP A 66 -6.18 -8.12 1.34
C TRP A 66 -6.41 -6.60 1.54
N PRO A 67 -7.55 -6.14 2.09
CA PRO A 67 -8.70 -6.96 2.51
C PRO A 67 -9.36 -7.67 1.32
N VAL A 68 -9.81 -8.91 1.53
CA VAL A 68 -10.56 -9.65 0.52
C VAL A 68 -11.99 -9.12 0.49
N ILE A 69 -12.44 -8.71 -0.70
CA ILE A 69 -13.78 -8.17 -0.93
C ILE A 69 -14.72 -9.29 -1.33
N SER A 70 -14.27 -10.15 -2.24
CA SER A 70 -15.04 -11.30 -2.73
C SER A 70 -14.12 -12.38 -3.30
N VAL A 71 -14.55 -13.62 -3.22
CA VAL A 71 -13.91 -14.75 -3.89
C VAL A 71 -14.87 -15.27 -4.97
N SER A 72 -14.41 -15.35 -6.20
CA SER A 72 -15.24 -15.77 -7.33
C SER A 72 -15.09 -17.26 -7.66
N SER A 73 -13.91 -17.82 -7.50
CA SER A 73 -13.71 -19.26 -7.71
C SER A 73 -12.47 -19.79 -6.98
N VAL A 74 -12.56 -21.04 -6.55
CA VAL A 74 -11.45 -21.80 -5.98
C VAL A 74 -11.33 -23.11 -6.74
N LYS A 75 -10.11 -23.43 -7.23
CA LYS A 75 -9.82 -24.69 -7.88
C LYS A 75 -8.67 -25.40 -7.19
N ILE A 76 -8.79 -26.71 -7.00
CA ILE A 76 -7.72 -27.55 -6.44
C ILE A 76 -7.42 -28.65 -7.45
N ASN A 77 -6.16 -28.76 -7.87
CA ASN A 77 -5.73 -29.65 -8.94
C ASN A 77 -6.58 -29.50 -10.22
N GLY A 78 -6.96 -28.24 -10.56
CA GLY A 78 -7.78 -27.91 -11.72
C GLY A 78 -9.28 -28.17 -11.56
N ARG A 79 -9.75 -28.72 -10.45
CA ARG A 79 -11.17 -28.97 -10.16
C ARG A 79 -11.74 -27.87 -9.28
N ALA A 80 -12.88 -27.30 -9.67
CA ALA A 80 -13.60 -26.33 -8.87
C ALA A 80 -14.11 -26.96 -7.57
N VAL A 81 -14.08 -26.20 -6.49
CA VAL A 81 -14.63 -26.55 -5.18
C VAL A 81 -15.51 -25.40 -4.70
N ASP A 82 -16.54 -25.70 -3.93
CA ASP A 82 -17.55 -24.76 -3.42
C ASP A 82 -17.70 -24.79 -1.90
N ASP A 83 -16.92 -25.65 -1.21
CA ASP A 83 -16.93 -25.85 0.23
C ASP A 83 -15.99 -24.85 0.97
N TRP A 84 -16.02 -23.60 0.59
CA TRP A 84 -15.15 -22.57 1.13
C TRP A 84 -15.92 -21.34 1.62
N ASP A 85 -15.27 -20.61 2.54
CA ASP A 85 -15.63 -19.30 3.04
C ASP A 85 -14.37 -18.44 3.09
N PHE A 86 -14.50 -17.14 3.30
CA PHE A 86 -13.34 -16.26 3.41
C PHE A 86 -13.54 -15.21 4.51
N ASP A 87 -12.42 -14.79 5.07
CA ASP A 87 -12.33 -13.70 6.01
C ASP A 87 -11.15 -12.81 5.57
N ASN A 88 -11.27 -11.53 5.68
CA ASN A 88 -10.32 -10.44 5.37
C ASN A 88 -9.06 -10.84 4.56
N TRP A 89 -8.33 -11.86 4.96
CA TRP A 89 -7.05 -12.34 4.42
C TRP A 89 -6.94 -13.86 4.31
N LEU A 90 -7.95 -14.58 4.77
CA LEU A 90 -7.95 -16.05 4.84
C LEU A 90 -9.03 -16.63 3.93
N LEU A 91 -8.65 -17.64 3.19
CA LEU A 91 -9.57 -18.57 2.58
C LEU A 91 -9.68 -19.81 3.47
N ILE A 92 -10.89 -20.18 3.85
CA ILE A 92 -11.20 -21.24 4.80
C ILE A 92 -12.05 -22.30 4.07
N ARG A 93 -11.73 -23.59 4.28
CA ARG A 93 -12.53 -24.67 3.75
C ARG A 93 -13.04 -25.60 4.86
N HIS A 94 -14.13 -26.29 4.60
CA HIS A 94 -14.54 -27.39 5.47
C HIS A 94 -13.58 -28.59 5.33
N ALA A 95 -13.13 -28.89 4.10
CA ALA A 95 -12.07 -29.87 3.84
C ALA A 95 -10.68 -29.23 3.87
N CYS A 96 -9.63 -30.03 3.86
CA CYS A 96 -8.26 -29.54 3.75
C CYS A 96 -7.89 -29.18 2.31
N PHE A 97 -7.02 -28.19 2.15
CA PHE A 97 -6.32 -27.96 0.88
C PHE A 97 -5.31 -29.08 0.65
N ALA A 98 -5.53 -29.91 -0.36
CA ALA A 98 -4.62 -31.00 -0.66
C ALA A 98 -3.19 -30.49 -0.85
N ARG A 99 -2.21 -31.16 -0.23
CA ARG A 99 -0.79 -30.78 -0.35
C ARG A 99 -0.37 -30.84 -1.82
N GLY A 100 0.37 -29.83 -2.26
CA GLY A 100 0.89 -29.76 -3.62
C GLY A 100 1.50 -28.39 -3.93
N ILE A 101 2.30 -28.35 -4.99
CA ILE A 101 2.96 -27.12 -5.46
C ILE A 101 2.02 -26.45 -6.48
N ARG A 102 1.63 -25.18 -6.20
CA ARG A 102 0.80 -24.32 -7.07
C ARG A 102 -0.49 -25.00 -7.52
N ASN A 103 -1.02 -25.89 -6.70
CA ASN A 103 -2.18 -26.70 -7.02
C ASN A 103 -3.52 -26.08 -6.60
N VAL A 104 -3.50 -24.97 -5.87
CA VAL A 104 -4.70 -24.21 -5.49
C VAL A 104 -4.72 -22.91 -6.28
N GLU A 105 -5.71 -22.73 -7.16
CA GLU A 105 -5.96 -21.51 -7.91
C GLU A 105 -7.16 -20.80 -7.30
N VAL A 106 -6.98 -19.52 -6.96
CA VAL A 106 -8.01 -18.67 -6.36
C VAL A 106 -8.20 -17.44 -7.23
N SER A 107 -9.45 -17.20 -7.65
CA SER A 107 -9.84 -15.96 -8.30
C SER A 107 -10.63 -15.13 -7.31
N TYR A 108 -10.17 -13.92 -7.01
CA TYR A 108 -10.75 -13.08 -5.97
C TYR A 108 -10.50 -11.60 -6.24
N ARG A 109 -11.31 -10.76 -5.63
CA ARG A 109 -11.16 -9.31 -5.61
C ARG A 109 -10.68 -8.88 -4.24
N ALA A 110 -9.62 -8.08 -4.18
CA ALA A 110 -9.05 -7.61 -2.93
C ALA A 110 -8.46 -6.19 -3.07
N GLY A 111 -8.27 -5.52 -1.94
CA GLY A 111 -7.79 -4.15 -1.84
C GLY A 111 -8.87 -3.22 -1.27
N PHE A 112 -8.57 -1.93 -1.24
CA PHE A 112 -9.49 -0.91 -0.76
C PHE A 112 -10.25 -0.29 -1.94
N GLU A 113 -11.57 -0.32 -1.92
CA GLU A 113 -12.42 0.40 -2.91
C GLU A 113 -12.38 1.91 -2.67
N ALA A 114 -12.31 2.31 -1.41
CA ALA A 114 -12.02 3.68 -1.00
C ALA A 114 -10.76 3.67 -0.15
N MET A 115 -9.75 4.45 -0.54
CA MET A 115 -8.48 4.49 0.18
C MET A 115 -8.69 5.00 1.61
N PRO A 116 -8.25 4.28 2.66
CA PRO A 116 -8.32 4.72 4.04
C PRO A 116 -7.66 6.08 4.25
N ALA A 117 -8.29 6.94 5.07
CA ALA A 117 -7.85 8.31 5.27
C ALA A 117 -6.45 8.42 5.92
N ASP A 118 -6.08 7.46 6.74
CA ASP A 118 -4.76 7.37 7.38
C ASP A 118 -3.66 7.01 6.37
N ILE A 119 -3.93 6.12 5.39
CA ILE A 119 -3.00 5.86 4.27
C ILE A 119 -2.86 7.11 3.40
N GLN A 120 -3.96 7.81 3.12
CA GLN A 120 -3.92 9.07 2.37
C GLN A 120 -3.05 10.10 3.12
N GLU A 121 -3.23 10.23 4.45
CA GLU A 121 -2.43 11.12 5.27
C GLU A 121 -0.93 10.74 5.24
N ALA A 122 -0.60 9.45 5.35
CA ALA A 122 0.79 8.98 5.26
C ALA A 122 1.43 9.35 3.90
N ILE A 123 0.70 9.19 2.78
CA ILE A 123 1.16 9.56 1.44
C ILE A 123 1.38 11.08 1.35
N LEU A 124 0.46 11.87 1.88
CA LEU A 124 0.57 13.34 1.88
C LEU A 124 1.75 13.82 2.74
N ILE A 125 2.01 13.21 3.89
CA ILE A 125 3.19 13.51 4.72
C ILE A 125 4.47 13.26 3.93
N ILE A 126 4.60 12.09 3.29
CA ILE A 126 5.79 11.73 2.50
C ILE A 126 5.96 12.68 1.30
N ALA A 127 4.87 12.98 0.59
CA ALA A 127 4.89 13.87 -0.57
C ALA A 127 5.34 15.30 -0.17
N THR A 128 4.76 15.85 0.90
CA THR A 128 5.11 17.16 1.42
C THR A 128 6.58 17.22 1.85
N GLN A 129 7.06 16.19 2.53
CA GLN A 129 8.46 16.12 2.93
C GLN A 129 9.41 16.12 1.73
N ARG A 130 9.12 15.29 0.71
CA ARG A 130 9.96 15.26 -0.52
C ARG A 130 9.98 16.60 -1.24
N LEU A 131 8.87 17.34 -1.25
CA LEU A 131 8.84 18.70 -1.80
C LEU A 131 9.75 19.63 -1.01
N ASN A 132 9.65 19.63 0.31
CA ASN A 132 10.49 20.46 1.19
C ASN A 132 11.98 20.14 1.02
N GLU A 133 12.35 18.86 0.87
CA GLU A 133 13.73 18.43 0.62
C GLU A 133 14.27 18.96 -0.72
N ILE A 134 13.41 19.01 -1.76
CA ILE A 134 13.78 19.54 -3.07
C ILE A 134 13.96 21.06 -3.01
N GLU A 135 13.06 21.78 -2.37
CA GLU A 135 13.14 23.24 -2.21
C GLU A 135 14.34 23.68 -1.34
N ASN A 136 14.73 22.84 -0.40
CA ASN A 136 15.86 23.09 0.51
C ASN A 136 17.13 22.31 0.14
N LYS A 137 17.30 21.91 -1.13
CA LYS A 137 18.48 21.15 -1.60
C LYS A 137 19.77 21.84 -1.18
N GLY A 138 20.59 21.11 -0.39
CA GLY A 138 21.91 21.58 0.07
C GLY A 138 21.89 22.41 1.36
N VAL A 139 20.73 22.65 1.97
CA VAL A 139 20.64 23.39 3.22
C VAL A 139 20.33 22.42 4.37
N GLN A 140 21.35 22.07 5.17
CA GLN A 140 21.17 21.23 6.37
C GLN A 140 20.64 22.04 7.56
N SER A 141 20.88 23.35 7.58
CA SER A 141 20.34 24.26 8.59
C SER A 141 20.23 25.67 8.03
N LYS A 142 19.13 26.36 8.36
CA LYS A 142 18.99 27.81 8.12
C LYS A 142 19.00 28.50 9.45
N SER A 143 19.92 29.46 9.63
CA SER A 143 19.91 30.36 10.78
C SER A 143 19.37 31.70 10.31
N LEU A 144 18.25 32.14 10.89
CA LEU A 144 17.65 33.46 10.66
C LEU A 144 17.37 34.08 12.03
N ALA A 145 17.91 35.26 12.27
CA ALA A 145 17.65 36.04 13.49
C ALA A 145 17.86 35.28 14.85
N GLY A 146 18.84 34.36 14.92
CA GLY A 146 19.15 33.61 16.14
C GLY A 146 18.39 32.31 16.33
N GLU A 147 17.48 31.97 15.46
CA GLU A 147 16.83 30.64 15.44
C GLU A 147 17.52 29.72 14.43
N THR A 148 17.85 28.50 14.85
CA THR A 148 18.43 27.46 13.99
C THR A 148 17.38 26.44 13.64
N ILE A 149 16.96 26.38 12.38
CA ILE A 149 16.07 25.34 11.85
C ILE A 149 16.95 24.23 11.30
N SER A 150 16.94 23.07 11.95
CA SER A 150 17.64 21.87 11.51
C SER A 150 16.69 20.99 10.67
N PHE A 151 17.08 20.66 9.46
CA PHE A 151 16.37 19.69 8.61
C PHE A 151 16.97 18.32 8.84
N SER A 152 16.25 17.42 9.51
CA SER A 152 16.71 16.05 9.73
C SER A 152 16.53 15.21 8.47
N SER A 153 17.64 14.69 7.94
CA SER A 153 17.59 13.65 6.89
C SER A 153 17.27 12.30 7.54
N PHE A 154 16.11 11.72 7.24
CA PHE A 154 15.71 10.40 7.75
C PHE A 154 16.41 9.27 6.97
N GLY A 155 17.67 8.96 7.33
CA GLY A 155 18.49 7.94 6.68
C GLY A 155 18.15 6.48 7.03
N GLN A 156 17.34 6.22 8.06
CA GLN A 156 17.14 4.85 8.58
C GLN A 156 15.89 4.11 8.10
N SER A 157 14.92 4.81 7.48
CA SER A 157 13.64 4.20 7.08
C SER A 157 13.37 4.33 5.57
N GLY A 158 14.40 4.34 4.72
CA GLY A 158 14.21 4.45 3.27
C GLY A 158 13.55 5.77 2.84
N GLY A 159 13.72 6.86 3.60
CA GLY A 159 13.14 8.17 3.29
C GLY A 159 11.66 8.31 3.68
N ILE A 160 11.13 7.44 4.54
CA ILE A 160 9.78 7.55 5.09
C ILE A 160 9.82 8.26 6.45
N PRO A 161 9.06 9.35 6.65
CA PRO A 161 8.96 10.04 7.94
C PRO A 161 8.44 9.12 9.05
N PRO A 162 8.89 9.27 10.32
CA PRO A 162 8.45 8.42 11.42
C PRO A 162 6.93 8.39 11.61
N SER A 163 6.24 9.52 11.41
CA SER A 163 4.79 9.61 11.50
C SER A 163 4.08 8.78 10.41
N ALA A 164 4.53 8.88 9.17
CA ALA A 164 4.02 8.06 8.08
C ALA A 164 4.40 6.57 8.26
N TYR A 165 5.62 6.29 8.73
CA TYR A 165 6.08 4.94 9.01
C TYR A 165 5.19 4.22 10.03
N ALA A 166 4.83 4.90 11.13
CA ALA A 166 3.95 4.33 12.14
C ALA A 166 2.59 3.90 11.56
N ILE A 167 1.98 4.77 10.74
CA ILE A 167 0.71 4.46 10.06
C ILE A 167 0.87 3.27 9.12
N LEU A 168 1.89 3.28 8.25
CA LEU A 168 2.08 2.25 7.23
C LEU A 168 2.43 0.88 7.82
N MET A 169 3.03 0.82 9.01
CA MET A 169 3.34 -0.44 9.69
C MET A 169 2.09 -1.23 10.08
N GLU A 170 0.95 -0.56 10.36
CA GLU A 170 -0.32 -1.25 10.63
C GLU A 170 -0.83 -2.02 9.40
N TYR A 171 -0.50 -1.53 8.21
CA TYR A 171 -0.90 -2.12 6.93
C TYR A 171 0.12 -3.09 6.33
N LYS A 172 1.31 -3.18 6.93
CA LYS A 172 2.37 -4.05 6.44
C LYS A 172 1.98 -5.51 6.57
N ARG A 173 2.28 -6.30 5.53
CA ARG A 173 2.09 -7.75 5.56
C ARG A 173 2.83 -8.36 6.75
N LYS A 174 2.08 -8.96 7.66
CA LYS A 174 2.66 -9.78 8.74
C LYS A 174 3.09 -11.11 8.12
N ALA A 175 4.36 -11.48 8.27
CA ALA A 175 4.82 -12.81 7.90
C ALA A 175 4.09 -13.83 8.76
N VAL A 176 3.41 -14.81 8.12
CA VAL A 176 2.70 -15.92 8.77
C VAL A 176 3.50 -17.20 8.56
#